data_c0927c6af3d200a7a5d45f42151ff393
#
_entry.id   c0927c6af3d200a7a5d45f42151ff393
#
_cell.length_a   1.000
_cell.length_b   1.000
_cell.length_c   1.000
_cell.angle_alpha   90.00
_cell.angle_beta   90.00
_cell.angle_gamma   90.00
#
_symmetry.space_group_name_H-M   'P 1'
#
loop_
_entity.id
_entity.type
_entity.pdbx_description
1 polymer ?
#
loop_
_entity_poly.entity_id
_entity_poly.type
_entity_poly.pdbx_seq_one_letter_code
_entity_poly.pdbx_strand_id
1 'polypeptide(L)'
;METIVQAKRVLEIFKEMSQIPRESGNEKGISDYIVNFAKNLGLEAHQDEILNVVIKKAASPGYESRPSIIIQGHIDMVCVKDHASNHDFSKDPIANIIEGEWMRANHTTLGADNGMGAAMMLAILEDENQQHGPMQLLFTTNEETGMDGAFALKEGQVTGDYLINLDTEVEHDFTVSCAGGCHVHVNIPLLRDNNQPGYDAGLSITVTGLKGGHSGIEINEQRANSNQVLTRVLYDIQQQYPVSLASFEGGVKHNAIPSKSVAVLSVRSEDVAAIKALLAYQEKQYQHEYEVADPGLKFVVEDVATPEVVYADDTTEALITYIYLAQDGVHSVSKSIPNLVETSNNIAIVRENAHTLEIVISIRSSNSNSLEFLTKKMMLLAKALGVSAERTGGYPAWEYDKGSKLEEQAISLHNEMFETPANVNAVHAGLECGLLKGILPNTQMISFGPTIVSPHTPTERVHLPSVENVYVYLKALLAKLQ
;
A
#
# COMPACT_ATOMS: atom_id res chain seq x y z
N MET A 1 13.37 -29.01 -14.60
CA MET A 1 14.58 -28.26 -15.04
C MET A 1 14.68 -28.07 -16.56
N GLU A 2 13.92 -28.78 -17.36
CA GLU A 2 13.90 -28.59 -18.82
C GLU A 2 13.10 -27.36 -19.27
N THR A 3 12.32 -26.75 -18.39
CA THR A 3 11.38 -25.66 -18.73
C THR A 3 12.04 -24.27 -18.72
N ILE A 4 13.21 -24.10 -18.11
CA ILE A 4 13.90 -22.82 -18.00
C ILE A 4 15.16 -22.83 -18.82
N VAL A 5 15.06 -22.33 -20.04
CA VAL A 5 16.16 -22.30 -21.00
C VAL A 5 16.73 -20.89 -21.20
N GLN A 6 15.84 -19.89 -21.32
CA GLN A 6 16.23 -18.50 -21.59
C GLN A 6 16.44 -17.69 -20.33
N ALA A 7 15.65 -17.94 -19.24
CA ALA A 7 15.83 -17.28 -17.95
C ALA A 7 16.87 -17.94 -17.03
N LYS A 8 17.68 -18.90 -17.53
CA LYS A 8 18.71 -19.54 -16.71
C LYS A 8 19.67 -18.52 -16.08
N ARG A 9 20.10 -17.53 -16.86
CA ARG A 9 20.99 -16.47 -16.37
C ARG A 9 20.31 -15.56 -15.34
N VAL A 10 19.01 -15.30 -15.48
CA VAL A 10 18.21 -14.57 -14.47
C VAL A 10 18.29 -15.27 -13.12
N LEU A 11 18.08 -16.58 -13.09
CA LEU A 11 18.15 -17.37 -11.85
C LEU A 11 19.55 -17.45 -11.25
N GLU A 12 20.60 -17.44 -12.07
CA GLU A 12 21.99 -17.38 -11.62
C GLU A 12 22.25 -16.03 -10.94
N ILE A 13 21.88 -14.92 -11.59
CA ILE A 13 22.02 -13.57 -11.03
C ILE A 13 21.21 -13.43 -9.75
N PHE A 14 19.94 -13.89 -9.72
CA PHE A 14 19.13 -13.85 -8.51
C PHE A 14 19.80 -14.61 -7.35
N LYS A 15 20.42 -15.77 -7.61
CA LYS A 15 21.19 -16.49 -6.59
C LYS A 15 22.43 -15.74 -6.13
N GLU A 16 23.12 -15.04 -7.04
CA GLU A 16 24.24 -14.16 -6.68
C GLU A 16 23.77 -13.02 -5.78
N MET A 17 22.65 -12.35 -6.13
CA MET A 17 22.04 -11.30 -5.32
C MET A 17 21.58 -11.82 -3.94
N SER A 18 21.06 -13.03 -3.87
CA SER A 18 20.64 -13.68 -2.62
C SER A 18 21.79 -13.93 -1.63
N GLN A 19 23.05 -13.85 -2.06
CA GLN A 19 24.21 -13.92 -1.17
C GLN A 19 24.49 -12.59 -0.45
N ILE A 20 23.83 -11.51 -0.85
CA ILE A 20 24.07 -10.15 -0.36
C ILE A 20 22.87 -9.74 0.51
N PRO A 21 23.07 -9.47 1.81
CA PRO A 21 22.03 -8.86 2.65
C PRO A 21 21.52 -7.56 2.04
N ARG A 22 20.19 -7.43 1.95
CA ARG A 22 19.53 -6.28 1.29
C ARG A 22 18.18 -5.92 1.90
N GLU A 23 18.08 -6.03 3.23
CA GLU A 23 16.94 -5.48 3.98
C GLU A 23 16.79 -3.99 3.67
N SER A 24 15.55 -3.47 3.65
CA SER A 24 15.27 -2.05 3.50
C SER A 24 16.06 -1.23 4.53
N GLY A 25 16.83 -0.23 4.06
CA GLY A 25 17.81 0.53 4.84
C GLY A 25 19.21 -0.10 4.92
N ASN A 26 19.44 -1.27 4.30
CA ASN A 26 20.75 -1.95 4.26
C ASN A 26 21.15 -2.34 2.82
N GLU A 27 20.88 -1.48 1.84
CA GLU A 27 21.03 -1.79 0.41
C GLU A 27 22.45 -1.54 -0.14
N LYS A 28 23.36 -1.00 0.67
CA LYS A 28 24.69 -0.64 0.13
C LYS A 28 25.42 -1.78 -0.55
N GLY A 29 25.36 -2.98 0.00
CA GLY A 29 26.02 -4.16 -0.58
C GLY A 29 25.48 -4.52 -1.96
N ILE A 30 24.14 -4.56 -2.08
CA ILE A 30 23.48 -4.90 -3.36
C ILE A 30 23.60 -3.77 -4.37
N SER A 31 23.53 -2.51 -3.96
CA SER A 31 23.73 -1.36 -4.82
C SER A 31 25.15 -1.32 -5.39
N ASP A 32 26.17 -1.56 -4.57
CA ASP A 32 27.57 -1.68 -5.01
C ASP A 32 27.77 -2.87 -5.97
N TYR A 33 27.09 -4.01 -5.73
CA TYR A 33 27.11 -5.17 -6.64
C TYR A 33 26.60 -4.77 -8.03
N ILE A 34 25.47 -4.08 -8.13
CA ILE A 34 24.85 -3.63 -9.38
C ILE A 34 25.79 -2.65 -10.12
N VAL A 35 26.37 -1.69 -9.40
CA VAL A 35 27.36 -0.75 -9.98
C VAL A 35 28.58 -1.50 -10.54
N ASN A 36 29.11 -2.47 -9.81
CA ASN A 36 30.25 -3.26 -10.25
C ASN A 36 29.89 -4.17 -11.43
N PHE A 37 28.66 -4.73 -11.44
CA PHE A 37 28.15 -5.52 -12.57
C PHE A 37 28.17 -4.70 -13.87
N ALA A 38 27.62 -3.48 -13.84
CA ALA A 38 27.62 -2.57 -14.98
C ALA A 38 29.05 -2.17 -15.43
N LYS A 39 29.93 -1.85 -14.48
CA LYS A 39 31.34 -1.50 -14.76
C LYS A 39 32.10 -2.65 -15.43
N ASN A 40 31.84 -3.89 -15.03
CA ASN A 40 32.47 -5.06 -15.64
C ASN A 40 32.04 -5.26 -17.11
N LEU A 41 30.85 -4.75 -17.48
CA LEU A 41 30.35 -4.70 -18.86
C LEU A 41 30.79 -3.43 -19.61
N GLY A 42 31.60 -2.56 -19.00
CA GLY A 42 32.03 -1.31 -19.59
C GLY A 42 30.97 -0.24 -19.71
N LEU A 43 29.88 -0.35 -18.94
CA LEU A 43 28.76 0.57 -18.96
C LEU A 43 28.86 1.66 -17.89
N GLU A 44 28.31 2.83 -18.18
CA GLU A 44 28.19 3.94 -17.22
C GLU A 44 27.10 3.62 -16.20
N ALA A 45 27.46 3.64 -14.93
CA ALA A 45 26.56 3.49 -13.79
C ALA A 45 26.72 4.67 -12.83
N HIS A 46 25.59 5.28 -12.47
CA HIS A 46 25.53 6.33 -11.46
C HIS A 46 24.81 5.80 -10.23
N GLN A 47 25.45 5.90 -9.07
CA GLN A 47 24.87 5.62 -7.75
C GLN A 47 24.68 6.95 -7.02
N ASP A 48 23.48 7.21 -6.55
CA ASP A 48 23.18 8.42 -5.79
C ASP A 48 23.44 8.26 -4.28
N GLU A 49 23.17 9.33 -3.50
CA GLU A 49 23.47 9.37 -2.04
C GLU A 49 22.62 8.39 -1.23
N ILE A 50 21.45 8.00 -1.72
CA ILE A 50 20.58 7.02 -1.09
C ILE A 50 20.64 5.65 -1.75
N LEU A 51 21.67 5.42 -2.58
CA LEU A 51 22.04 4.15 -3.16
C LEU A 51 21.14 3.68 -4.33
N ASN A 52 20.28 4.54 -4.90
CA ASN A 52 19.68 4.23 -6.19
C ASN A 52 20.77 4.10 -7.26
N VAL A 53 20.57 3.21 -8.22
CA VAL A 53 21.52 3.03 -9.34
C VAL A 53 20.82 3.26 -10.66
N VAL A 54 21.40 4.12 -11.50
CA VAL A 54 21.00 4.32 -12.89
C VAL A 54 22.11 3.86 -13.81
N ILE A 55 21.79 2.92 -14.71
CA ILE A 55 22.72 2.40 -15.72
C ILE A 55 22.20 2.79 -17.10
N LYS A 56 23.07 3.33 -17.95
CA LYS A 56 22.73 3.70 -19.33
C LYS A 56 23.32 2.70 -20.31
N LYS A 57 22.49 2.25 -21.26
CA LYS A 57 22.90 1.39 -22.37
C LYS A 57 22.46 2.02 -23.70
N ALA A 58 23.41 2.24 -24.60
CA ALA A 58 23.10 2.76 -25.93
C ALA A 58 22.20 1.79 -26.71
N ALA A 59 21.43 2.30 -27.65
CA ALA A 59 20.59 1.47 -28.51
C ALA A 59 21.42 0.40 -29.26
N SER A 60 20.80 -0.74 -29.52
CA SER A 60 21.36 -1.75 -30.42
C SER A 60 21.50 -1.19 -31.84
N PRO A 61 22.46 -1.66 -32.63
CA PRO A 61 22.64 -1.20 -34.02
C PRO A 61 21.33 -1.30 -34.83
N GLY A 62 20.92 -0.18 -35.43
CA GLY A 62 19.65 -0.06 -36.16
C GLY A 62 18.43 0.26 -35.32
N TYR A 63 18.57 0.47 -34.01
CA TYR A 63 17.49 0.84 -33.07
C TYR A 63 17.66 2.24 -32.49
N GLU A 64 18.57 3.06 -33.01
CA GLU A 64 18.91 4.39 -32.47
C GLU A 64 17.77 5.38 -32.55
N SER A 65 16.83 5.19 -33.47
CA SER A 65 15.62 6.03 -33.63
C SER A 65 14.40 5.50 -32.91
N ARG A 66 14.51 4.38 -32.18
CA ARG A 66 13.42 3.83 -31.37
C ARG A 66 13.20 4.63 -30.11
N PRO A 67 12.00 4.57 -29.51
CA PRO A 67 11.75 5.21 -28.24
C PRO A 67 12.77 4.82 -27.16
N SER A 68 13.11 5.77 -26.30
CA SER A 68 13.94 5.52 -25.13
C SER A 68 13.15 4.81 -24.04
N ILE A 69 13.76 3.82 -23.39
CA ILE A 69 13.10 2.92 -22.46
C ILE A 69 13.77 3.01 -21.08
N ILE A 70 12.96 3.15 -20.03
CA ILE A 70 13.39 2.94 -18.65
C ILE A 70 12.87 1.55 -18.23
N ILE A 71 13.73 0.70 -17.67
CA ILE A 71 13.31 -0.50 -16.95
C ILE A 71 13.59 -0.26 -15.48
N GLN A 72 12.61 -0.50 -14.61
CA GLN A 72 12.71 -0.15 -13.22
C GLN A 72 12.28 -1.31 -12.31
N GLY A 73 12.95 -1.43 -11.17
CA GLY A 73 12.60 -2.31 -10.05
C GLY A 73 13.39 -1.94 -8.80
N HIS A 74 12.87 -2.31 -7.62
CA HIS A 74 13.57 -2.06 -6.36
C HIS A 74 14.53 -3.19 -5.99
N ILE A 75 15.52 -2.89 -5.13
CA ILE A 75 16.60 -3.82 -4.77
C ILE A 75 16.58 -4.25 -3.31
N ASP A 76 15.82 -3.60 -2.47
CA ASP A 76 15.58 -4.03 -1.10
C ASP A 76 14.59 -5.20 -1.02
N MET A 77 14.34 -5.71 0.16
CA MET A 77 13.37 -6.76 0.43
C MET A 77 12.87 -6.68 1.86
N VAL A 78 11.63 -7.12 2.09
CA VAL A 78 11.10 -7.36 3.43
C VAL A 78 11.81 -8.55 4.07
N CYS A 79 12.32 -8.36 5.29
CA CYS A 79 13.05 -9.37 6.05
C CYS A 79 12.20 -9.94 7.17
N VAL A 80 11.55 -11.07 6.92
CA VAL A 80 10.72 -11.81 7.88
C VAL A 80 11.15 -13.27 7.93
N LYS A 81 11.21 -13.84 9.14
CA LYS A 81 11.52 -15.26 9.37
C LYS A 81 10.50 -15.91 10.30
N ASP A 82 10.32 -17.21 10.18
CA ASP A 82 9.53 -17.96 11.15
C ASP A 82 10.31 -18.23 12.45
N HIS A 83 9.60 -18.71 13.47
CA HIS A 83 10.17 -18.97 14.78
C HIS A 83 11.23 -20.10 14.80
N ALA A 84 11.30 -20.93 13.77
CA ALA A 84 12.27 -22.01 13.66
C ALA A 84 13.60 -21.55 13.06
N SER A 85 13.66 -20.34 12.50
CA SER A 85 14.83 -19.80 11.83
C SER A 85 15.71 -18.96 12.77
N ASN A 86 17.02 -19.25 12.77
CA ASN A 86 18.04 -18.44 13.43
C ASN A 86 18.72 -17.47 12.47
N HIS A 87 18.19 -17.27 11.26
CA HIS A 87 18.77 -16.43 10.22
C HIS A 87 18.97 -14.99 10.70
N ASP A 88 20.11 -14.41 10.38
CA ASP A 88 20.44 -13.00 10.64
C ASP A 88 20.52 -12.24 9.31
N PHE A 89 19.45 -11.53 8.95
CA PHE A 89 19.35 -10.81 7.69
C PHE A 89 20.43 -9.74 7.48
N SER A 90 21.12 -9.32 8.53
CA SER A 90 22.19 -8.33 8.40
C SER A 90 23.46 -8.89 7.79
N LYS A 91 23.62 -10.22 7.73
CA LYS A 91 24.88 -10.86 7.32
C LYS A 91 24.73 -12.24 6.65
N ASP A 92 23.62 -12.96 6.90
CA ASP A 92 23.47 -14.31 6.37
C ASP A 92 22.83 -14.28 4.96
N PRO A 93 23.31 -15.08 4.00
CA PRO A 93 22.73 -15.18 2.69
C PRO A 93 21.39 -15.92 2.70
N ILE A 94 20.47 -15.52 1.82
CA ILE A 94 19.21 -16.23 1.62
C ILE A 94 19.46 -17.55 0.88
N ALA A 95 19.07 -18.66 1.50
CA ALA A 95 19.19 -19.99 0.91
C ALA A 95 18.04 -20.29 -0.06
N ASN A 96 18.34 -20.27 -1.36
CA ASN A 96 17.37 -20.56 -2.41
C ASN A 96 17.13 -22.08 -2.54
N ILE A 97 15.88 -22.52 -2.37
CA ILE A 97 15.45 -23.91 -2.48
C ILE A 97 14.47 -24.05 -3.63
N ILE A 98 14.75 -24.97 -4.57
CA ILE A 98 13.85 -25.28 -5.69
C ILE A 98 13.08 -26.55 -5.38
N GLU A 99 11.74 -26.46 -5.41
CA GLU A 99 10.80 -27.55 -5.18
C GLU A 99 9.79 -27.60 -6.34
N GLY A 100 9.98 -28.53 -7.26
CA GLY A 100 9.17 -28.60 -8.49
C GLY A 100 9.34 -27.35 -9.34
N GLU A 101 8.24 -26.64 -9.59
CA GLU A 101 8.20 -25.41 -10.38
C GLU A 101 8.37 -24.13 -9.54
N TRP A 102 8.66 -24.25 -8.26
CA TRP A 102 8.76 -23.13 -7.34
C TRP A 102 10.16 -22.98 -6.75
N MET A 103 10.55 -21.72 -6.53
CA MET A 103 11.71 -21.39 -5.69
C MET A 103 11.19 -20.67 -4.44
N ARG A 104 11.73 -21.05 -3.29
CA ARG A 104 11.48 -20.44 -1.97
C ARG A 104 12.76 -20.31 -1.17
N ALA A 105 12.70 -19.63 -0.05
CA ALA A 105 13.78 -19.60 0.94
C ALA A 105 13.59 -20.64 2.04
N ASN A 106 14.55 -20.75 2.94
CA ASN A 106 14.55 -21.66 4.08
C ASN A 106 14.05 -20.96 5.35
N HIS A 107 12.74 -20.98 5.59
CA HIS A 107 12.12 -20.36 6.77
C HIS A 107 12.31 -18.82 6.86
N THR A 108 12.54 -18.15 5.73
CA THR A 108 12.63 -16.70 5.61
C THR A 108 11.89 -16.24 4.38
N THR A 109 11.65 -14.93 4.26
CA THR A 109 11.32 -14.32 2.97
C THR A 109 12.40 -14.68 1.93
N LEU A 110 11.99 -14.79 0.66
CA LEU A 110 12.86 -15.10 -0.46
C LEU A 110 13.49 -13.83 -1.06
N GLY A 111 12.72 -12.73 -1.06
CA GLY A 111 13.05 -11.49 -1.72
C GLY A 111 12.95 -11.60 -3.25
N ALA A 112 12.05 -12.44 -3.77
CA ALA A 112 11.72 -12.45 -5.19
C ALA A 112 11.05 -11.15 -5.61
N ASP A 113 10.30 -10.56 -4.74
CA ASP A 113 9.83 -9.20 -4.72
C ASP A 113 10.95 -8.28 -4.20
N ASN A 114 11.52 -7.36 -4.99
CA ASN A 114 11.53 -7.29 -6.45
C ASN A 114 12.88 -7.77 -7.01
N GLY A 115 13.59 -8.64 -6.24
CA GLY A 115 14.89 -9.20 -6.64
C GLY A 115 14.86 -9.97 -7.96
N MET A 116 13.69 -10.55 -8.32
CA MET A 116 13.56 -11.27 -9.59
C MET A 116 13.50 -10.28 -10.76
N GLY A 117 12.76 -9.18 -10.63
CA GLY A 117 12.75 -8.07 -11.59
C GLY A 117 14.14 -7.48 -11.77
N ALA A 118 14.85 -7.18 -10.68
CA ALA A 118 16.23 -6.69 -10.71
C ALA A 118 17.18 -7.66 -11.41
N ALA A 119 17.04 -8.97 -11.17
CA ALA A 119 17.85 -9.99 -11.86
C ALA A 119 17.55 -10.05 -13.36
N MET A 120 16.28 -9.89 -13.78
CA MET A 120 15.93 -9.79 -15.21
C MET A 120 16.57 -8.56 -15.87
N MET A 121 16.57 -7.42 -15.16
CA MET A 121 17.22 -6.20 -15.63
C MET A 121 18.72 -6.42 -15.88
N LEU A 122 19.42 -7.03 -14.93
CA LEU A 122 20.86 -7.33 -15.07
C LEU A 122 21.14 -8.35 -16.18
N ALA A 123 20.27 -9.36 -16.35
CA ALA A 123 20.42 -10.33 -17.45
C ALA A 123 20.23 -9.68 -18.84
N ILE A 124 19.31 -8.73 -18.98
CA ILE A 124 19.14 -7.93 -20.21
C ILE A 124 20.36 -7.03 -20.45
N LEU A 125 20.91 -6.48 -19.38
CA LEU A 125 22.09 -5.63 -19.48
C LEU A 125 23.31 -6.39 -20.05
N GLU A 126 23.48 -7.65 -19.64
CA GLU A 126 24.56 -8.53 -20.07
C GLU A 126 24.34 -9.11 -21.47
N ASP A 127 23.11 -9.24 -21.95
CA ASP A 127 22.79 -9.85 -23.25
C ASP A 127 23.16 -8.90 -24.40
N GLU A 128 24.25 -9.24 -25.08
CA GLU A 128 24.75 -8.49 -26.25
C GLU A 128 23.86 -8.65 -27.49
N ASN A 129 23.02 -9.69 -27.54
CA ASN A 129 22.15 -9.98 -28.68
C ASN A 129 20.75 -9.36 -28.49
N GLN A 130 20.45 -8.79 -27.33
CA GLN A 130 19.18 -8.15 -27.08
C GLN A 130 19.02 -6.87 -27.90
N GLN A 131 18.01 -6.84 -28.75
CA GLN A 131 17.65 -5.65 -29.54
C GLN A 131 16.79 -4.71 -28.70
N HIS A 132 17.15 -3.44 -28.64
CA HIS A 132 16.43 -2.40 -27.87
C HIS A 132 16.80 -0.99 -28.36
N GLY A 133 15.88 -0.03 -28.16
CA GLY A 133 16.18 1.41 -28.25
C GLY A 133 17.15 1.89 -27.17
N PRO A 134 17.46 3.18 -27.08
CA PRO A 134 18.23 3.72 -25.96
C PRO A 134 17.58 3.31 -24.63
N MET A 135 18.37 2.79 -23.67
CA MET A 135 17.80 2.19 -22.45
C MET A 135 18.48 2.71 -21.20
N GLN A 136 17.69 2.93 -20.16
CA GLN A 136 18.15 3.21 -18.80
C GLN A 136 17.56 2.16 -17.86
N LEU A 137 18.40 1.60 -16.99
CA LEU A 137 17.95 0.71 -15.93
C LEU A 137 18.00 1.48 -14.62
N LEU A 138 16.85 1.58 -13.95
CA LEU A 138 16.69 2.27 -12.68
C LEU A 138 16.46 1.24 -11.57
N PHE A 139 17.38 1.15 -10.65
CA PHE A 139 17.27 0.34 -9.44
C PHE A 139 17.04 1.26 -8.26
N THR A 140 15.92 1.10 -7.57
CA THR A 140 15.53 1.93 -6.43
C THR A 140 15.73 1.21 -5.10
N THR A 141 15.85 1.98 -4.03
CA THR A 141 16.07 1.51 -2.66
C THR A 141 14.88 1.82 -1.76
N ASN A 142 14.75 1.07 -0.66
CA ASN A 142 13.82 1.32 0.43
C ASN A 142 12.35 1.46 -0.03
N GLU A 143 11.95 0.65 -1.04
CA GLU A 143 10.58 0.63 -1.53
C GLU A 143 9.61 0.18 -0.43
N GLU A 144 9.94 -0.94 0.20
CA GLU A 144 9.12 -1.72 1.11
C GLU A 144 8.75 -1.00 2.43
N THR A 145 9.48 0.05 2.79
CA THR A 145 9.23 0.81 4.02
C THR A 145 8.76 2.23 3.78
N GLY A 146 9.01 2.79 2.58
CA GLY A 146 8.63 4.18 2.35
C GLY A 146 8.82 4.71 0.93
N MET A 147 9.33 3.90 0.00
CA MET A 147 9.68 4.32 -1.37
C MET A 147 10.69 5.48 -1.39
N ASP A 148 11.59 5.56 -0.39
CA ASP A 148 12.51 6.69 -0.24
C ASP A 148 13.43 6.85 -1.45
N GLY A 149 13.80 5.73 -2.09
CA GLY A 149 14.56 5.72 -3.34
C GLY A 149 13.86 6.52 -4.43
N ALA A 150 12.62 6.21 -4.71
CA ALA A 150 11.83 6.92 -5.71
C ALA A 150 11.53 8.37 -5.31
N PHE A 151 11.28 8.64 -4.02
CA PHE A 151 11.09 10.00 -3.49
C PHE A 151 12.32 10.91 -3.67
N ALA A 152 13.52 10.37 -3.56
CA ALA A 152 14.74 11.16 -3.68
C ALA A 152 15.12 11.52 -5.12
N LEU A 153 14.57 10.81 -6.10
CA LEU A 153 14.82 11.07 -7.51
C LEU A 153 14.33 12.46 -7.92
N LYS A 154 15.10 13.12 -8.77
CA LYS A 154 14.82 14.47 -9.29
C LYS A 154 14.61 14.43 -10.80
N GLU A 155 13.85 15.39 -11.29
CA GLU A 155 13.68 15.60 -12.72
C GLU A 155 15.03 15.68 -13.45
N GLY A 156 15.15 14.93 -14.55
CA GLY A 156 16.35 14.86 -15.37
C GLY A 156 17.40 13.82 -14.96
N GLN A 157 17.31 13.19 -13.79
CA GLN A 157 18.20 12.09 -13.41
C GLN A 157 17.94 10.83 -14.23
N VAL A 158 16.67 10.60 -14.55
CA VAL A 158 16.20 9.52 -15.44
C VAL A 158 15.31 10.13 -16.50
N THR A 159 15.41 9.65 -17.75
CA THR A 159 14.60 10.16 -18.87
C THR A 159 14.26 9.01 -19.83
N GLY A 160 13.04 8.96 -20.32
CA GLY A 160 12.60 7.96 -21.29
C GLY A 160 11.20 8.23 -21.81
N ASP A 161 10.91 7.74 -23.00
CA ASP A 161 9.57 7.81 -23.59
C ASP A 161 8.65 6.77 -22.93
N TYR A 162 9.21 5.61 -22.60
CA TYR A 162 8.53 4.48 -21.98
C TYR A 162 9.21 4.06 -20.67
N LEU A 163 8.42 3.63 -19.70
CA LEU A 163 8.89 2.99 -18.48
C LEU A 163 8.19 1.64 -18.27
N ILE A 164 9.00 0.61 -18.08
CA ILE A 164 8.56 -0.73 -17.73
C ILE A 164 9.01 -1.01 -16.29
N ASN A 165 8.05 -1.08 -15.38
CA ASN A 165 8.30 -1.52 -14.02
C ASN A 165 8.10 -3.04 -13.93
N LEU A 166 8.96 -3.75 -13.19
CA LEU A 166 8.95 -5.22 -13.09
C LEU A 166 8.50 -5.72 -11.71
N ASP A 167 7.52 -5.05 -11.13
CA ASP A 167 7.11 -5.21 -9.74
C ASP A 167 5.69 -5.77 -9.55
N THR A 168 5.03 -6.15 -10.63
CA THR A 168 3.75 -6.87 -10.56
C THR A 168 4.02 -8.35 -10.26
N GLU A 169 3.26 -8.93 -9.33
CA GLU A 169 3.50 -10.27 -8.76
C GLU A 169 2.60 -11.37 -9.33
N VAL A 170 1.87 -11.08 -10.39
CA VAL A 170 0.97 -12.03 -11.06
C VAL A 170 1.26 -12.05 -12.54
N GLU A 171 1.66 -13.21 -13.05
CA GLU A 171 1.87 -13.42 -14.47
C GLU A 171 0.58 -13.12 -15.27
N HIS A 172 0.71 -12.51 -16.43
CA HIS A 172 -0.37 -12.03 -17.31
C HIS A 172 -1.12 -10.78 -16.82
N ASP A 173 -0.83 -10.29 -15.60
CA ASP A 173 -1.37 -9.02 -15.11
C ASP A 173 -0.48 -7.85 -15.55
N PHE A 174 -1.14 -6.81 -16.03
CA PHE A 174 -0.53 -5.56 -16.46
C PHE A 174 -1.13 -4.41 -15.67
N THR A 175 -0.34 -3.86 -14.74
CA THR A 175 -0.76 -2.70 -13.96
C THR A 175 -0.47 -1.43 -14.75
N VAL A 176 -1.50 -0.59 -14.93
CA VAL A 176 -1.45 0.65 -15.74
C VAL A 176 -1.82 1.90 -14.96
N SER A 177 -2.11 1.76 -13.68
CA SER A 177 -2.49 2.86 -12.79
C SER A 177 -2.32 2.45 -11.33
N CYS A 178 -2.01 3.41 -10.47
CA CYS A 178 -2.04 3.23 -9.03
C CYS A 178 -2.60 4.46 -8.31
N ALA A 179 -3.12 4.25 -7.09
CA ALA A 179 -3.60 5.36 -6.29
C ALA A 179 -2.45 6.18 -5.71
N GLY A 180 -2.61 7.50 -5.74
CA GLY A 180 -1.92 8.40 -4.85
C GLY A 180 -2.60 8.42 -3.47
N GLY A 181 -1.94 9.00 -2.48
CA GLY A 181 -2.49 9.06 -1.14
C GLY A 181 -1.98 10.24 -0.33
N CYS A 182 -2.70 10.56 0.75
CA CYS A 182 -2.26 11.49 1.79
C CYS A 182 -3.01 11.20 3.09
N HIS A 183 -2.60 11.86 4.17
CA HIS A 183 -3.29 11.80 5.45
C HIS A 183 -3.87 13.17 5.82
N VAL A 184 -5.01 13.15 6.50
CA VAL A 184 -5.57 14.32 7.17
C VAL A 184 -5.59 14.03 8.67
N HIS A 185 -4.94 14.87 9.44
CA HIS A 185 -4.93 14.85 10.89
C HIS A 185 -5.87 15.94 11.40
N VAL A 186 -6.95 15.52 12.05
CA VAL A 186 -7.90 16.44 12.69
C VAL A 186 -7.58 16.50 14.17
N ASN A 187 -7.33 17.68 14.68
CA ASN A 187 -6.92 17.91 16.07
C ASN A 187 -8.03 18.67 16.80
N ILE A 188 -8.81 17.95 17.61
CA ILE A 188 -9.84 18.50 18.46
C ILE A 188 -9.21 18.88 19.81
N PRO A 189 -9.39 20.10 20.32
CA PRO A 189 -8.89 20.46 21.66
C PRO A 189 -9.45 19.49 22.71
N LEU A 190 -8.57 18.85 23.48
CA LEU A 190 -8.96 17.91 24.54
C LEU A 190 -9.29 18.68 25.82
N LEU A 191 -10.49 19.22 25.86
CA LEU A 191 -11.05 19.88 27.05
C LEU A 191 -11.73 18.84 27.95
N ARG A 192 -11.56 18.99 29.25
CA ARG A 192 -12.08 18.05 30.21
C ARG A 192 -12.83 18.79 31.35
N ASP A 193 -13.92 18.20 31.77
CA ASP A 193 -14.72 18.63 32.91
C ASP A 193 -14.74 17.56 34.00
N ASN A 194 -15.06 17.95 35.22
CA ASN A 194 -15.44 17.00 36.27
C ASN A 194 -16.72 16.29 35.87
N ASN A 195 -16.85 15.04 36.26
CA ASN A 195 -18.07 14.27 36.03
C ASN A 195 -19.31 14.99 36.57
N GLN A 196 -20.41 14.88 35.87
CA GLN A 196 -21.68 15.55 36.23
C GLN A 196 -22.26 14.98 37.54
N PRO A 197 -22.79 15.82 38.44
CA PRO A 197 -23.52 15.33 39.61
C PRO A 197 -24.67 14.41 39.20
N GLY A 198 -24.75 13.24 39.82
CA GLY A 198 -25.78 12.24 39.53
C GLY A 198 -25.42 11.23 38.44
N TYR A 199 -24.25 11.37 37.79
CA TYR A 199 -23.70 10.33 36.92
C TYR A 199 -22.78 9.46 37.79
N ASP A 200 -23.34 8.37 38.30
CA ASP A 200 -22.76 7.53 39.36
C ASP A 200 -22.38 6.12 38.88
N ALA A 201 -22.45 5.86 37.58
CA ALA A 201 -22.05 4.61 36.96
C ALA A 201 -21.12 4.85 35.75
N GLY A 202 -20.20 3.91 35.52
CA GLY A 202 -19.33 3.89 34.34
C GLY A 202 -19.63 2.70 33.43
N LEU A 203 -19.67 2.93 32.12
CA LEU A 203 -19.83 1.89 31.10
C LEU A 203 -18.67 1.97 30.10
N SER A 204 -18.03 0.85 29.87
CA SER A 204 -17.11 0.66 28.74
C SER A 204 -17.83 -0.04 27.59
N ILE A 205 -17.77 0.55 26.39
CA ILE A 205 -18.36 -0.01 25.18
C ILE A 205 -17.24 -0.29 24.20
N THR A 206 -17.05 -1.55 23.82
CA THR A 206 -16.05 -1.98 22.83
C THR A 206 -16.75 -2.55 21.60
N VAL A 207 -16.51 -1.96 20.44
CA VAL A 207 -16.81 -2.56 19.14
C VAL A 207 -15.64 -3.41 18.74
N THR A 208 -15.86 -4.70 18.44
CA THR A 208 -14.78 -5.66 18.13
C THR A 208 -15.30 -6.84 17.29
N GLY A 209 -14.43 -7.79 16.98
CA GLY A 209 -14.76 -8.96 16.16
C GLY A 209 -14.76 -8.69 14.66
N LEU A 210 -14.33 -7.50 14.24
CA LEU A 210 -14.19 -7.11 12.85
C LEU A 210 -12.91 -7.69 12.24
N LYS A 211 -12.93 -8.00 10.94
CA LYS A 211 -11.77 -8.52 10.22
C LYS A 211 -10.66 -7.48 10.07
N GLY A 212 -11.02 -6.20 9.92
CA GLY A 212 -10.05 -5.18 9.53
C GLY A 212 -9.54 -5.40 8.11
N GLY A 213 -8.28 -5.08 7.85
CA GLY A 213 -7.64 -5.27 6.55
C GLY A 213 -6.90 -4.03 6.06
N HIS A 214 -6.27 -4.12 4.88
CA HIS A 214 -5.55 -3.02 4.28
C HIS A 214 -6.51 -1.98 3.67
N SER A 215 -6.40 -0.73 4.11
CA SER A 215 -7.32 0.36 3.71
C SER A 215 -7.22 0.81 2.24
N GLY A 216 -6.34 0.23 1.46
CA GLY A 216 -6.25 0.39 0.02
C GLY A 216 -6.80 -0.86 -0.70
N ILE A 217 -6.04 -1.95 -0.66
CA ILE A 217 -6.30 -3.16 -1.46
C ILE A 217 -7.65 -3.83 -1.09
N GLU A 218 -8.04 -3.80 0.19
CA GLU A 218 -9.25 -4.46 0.69
C GLU A 218 -10.41 -3.50 1.00
N ILE A 219 -10.30 -2.22 0.64
CA ILE A 219 -11.36 -1.24 0.91
C ILE A 219 -12.66 -1.52 0.13
N ASN A 220 -12.53 -2.19 -1.02
CA ASN A 220 -13.63 -2.67 -1.84
C ASN A 220 -14.50 -3.71 -1.13
N GLU A 221 -13.96 -4.42 -0.12
CA GLU A 221 -14.70 -5.38 0.69
C GLU A 221 -15.76 -4.72 1.58
N GLN A 222 -15.72 -3.41 1.71
CA GLN A 222 -16.66 -2.59 2.48
C GLN A 222 -16.87 -3.11 3.90
N ARG A 223 -15.76 -3.53 4.55
CA ARG A 223 -15.76 -3.98 5.95
C ARG A 223 -16.11 -2.84 6.89
N ALA A 224 -16.67 -3.19 8.04
CA ALA A 224 -17.05 -2.23 9.07
C ALA A 224 -15.79 -1.51 9.62
N ASN A 225 -15.88 -0.19 9.74
CA ASN A 225 -14.93 0.63 10.48
C ASN A 225 -15.39 0.79 11.93
N SER A 226 -14.63 0.24 12.90
CA SER A 226 -15.03 0.25 14.31
C SER A 226 -15.18 1.66 14.89
N ASN A 227 -14.39 2.65 14.42
CA ASN A 227 -14.51 4.04 14.85
C ASN A 227 -15.86 4.62 14.44
N GLN A 228 -16.28 4.33 13.21
CA GLN A 228 -17.55 4.82 12.69
C GLN A 228 -18.74 4.11 13.35
N VAL A 229 -18.68 2.78 13.52
CA VAL A 229 -19.74 2.01 14.21
C VAL A 229 -19.90 2.50 15.65
N LEU A 230 -18.79 2.65 16.41
CA LEU A 230 -18.85 3.12 17.80
C LEU A 230 -19.42 4.54 17.87
N THR A 231 -19.03 5.43 16.96
CA THR A 231 -19.55 6.81 16.92
C THR A 231 -21.06 6.83 16.66
N ARG A 232 -21.58 6.00 15.74
CA ARG A 232 -23.03 5.88 15.48
C ARG A 232 -23.76 5.42 16.72
N VAL A 233 -23.22 4.43 17.43
CA VAL A 233 -23.76 3.94 18.71
C VAL A 233 -23.80 5.03 19.78
N LEU A 234 -22.71 5.77 19.96
CA LEU A 234 -22.63 6.86 20.92
C LEU A 234 -23.62 7.98 20.62
N TYR A 235 -23.74 8.35 19.34
CA TYR A 235 -24.72 9.35 18.91
C TYR A 235 -26.15 8.94 19.30
N ASP A 236 -26.54 7.71 19.01
CA ASP A 236 -27.90 7.22 19.34
C ASP A 236 -28.16 7.15 20.85
N ILE A 237 -27.15 6.80 21.65
CA ILE A 237 -27.24 6.83 23.12
C ILE A 237 -27.50 8.26 23.61
N GLN A 238 -26.74 9.24 23.11
CA GLN A 238 -26.85 10.64 23.49
C GLN A 238 -28.22 11.26 23.14
N GLN A 239 -28.89 10.75 22.09
CA GLN A 239 -30.23 11.22 21.74
C GLN A 239 -31.31 10.76 22.72
N GLN A 240 -31.04 9.72 23.51
CA GLN A 240 -32.05 9.09 24.36
C GLN A 240 -31.75 9.19 25.85
N TYR A 241 -30.47 9.27 26.21
CA TYR A 241 -29.99 9.25 27.57
C TYR A 241 -28.98 10.37 27.84
N PRO A 242 -29.03 11.02 28.99
CA PRO A 242 -28.00 11.95 29.41
C PRO A 242 -26.72 11.15 29.75
N VAL A 243 -25.66 11.37 29.01
CA VAL A 243 -24.37 10.67 29.18
C VAL A 243 -23.21 11.63 28.96
N SER A 244 -22.08 11.38 29.60
CA SER A 244 -20.83 12.07 29.37
C SER A 244 -19.77 11.08 28.85
N LEU A 245 -19.03 11.46 27.80
CA LEU A 245 -17.95 10.66 27.23
C LEU A 245 -16.65 10.92 28.01
N ALA A 246 -16.03 9.88 28.55
CA ALA A 246 -14.78 9.99 29.30
C ALA A 246 -13.54 9.68 28.49
N SER A 247 -13.65 8.76 27.52
CA SER A 247 -12.57 8.43 26.58
C SER A 247 -13.11 7.83 25.29
N PHE A 248 -12.36 7.97 24.22
CA PHE A 248 -12.58 7.30 22.93
C PHE A 248 -11.21 6.94 22.32
N GLU A 249 -11.04 5.68 21.97
CA GLU A 249 -9.82 5.19 21.32
C GLU A 249 -10.16 4.13 20.28
N GLY A 250 -9.51 4.18 19.10
CA GLY A 250 -9.69 3.14 18.09
C GLY A 250 -8.70 3.23 16.93
N GLY A 251 -8.40 2.05 16.37
CA GLY A 251 -7.42 1.90 15.31
C GLY A 251 -5.96 2.01 15.77
N VAL A 252 -5.04 1.45 15.00
CA VAL A 252 -3.60 1.32 15.37
C VAL A 252 -2.68 1.84 14.28
N LYS A 253 -3.04 1.64 13.00
CA LYS A 253 -2.24 2.00 11.84
C LYS A 253 -3.07 2.80 10.84
N HIS A 254 -2.45 3.81 10.23
CA HIS A 254 -3.12 4.66 9.24
C HIS A 254 -3.59 3.91 7.99
N ASN A 255 -2.89 2.83 7.60
CA ASN A 255 -3.19 2.03 6.42
C ASN A 255 -4.04 0.76 6.71
N ALA A 256 -4.59 0.64 7.91
CA ALA A 256 -5.46 -0.48 8.29
C ALA A 256 -6.89 0.00 8.60
N ILE A 257 -7.88 -0.76 8.16
CA ILE A 257 -9.29 -0.56 8.55
C ILE A 257 -9.40 -0.94 10.04
N PRO A 258 -9.85 -0.03 10.92
CA PRO A 258 -9.87 -0.29 12.35
C PRO A 258 -10.88 -1.38 12.70
N SER A 259 -10.39 -2.45 13.36
CA SER A 259 -11.17 -3.61 13.75
C SER A 259 -11.65 -3.60 15.22
N LYS A 260 -11.16 -2.61 15.99
CA LYS A 260 -11.53 -2.44 17.40
C LYS A 260 -11.52 -0.97 17.78
N SER A 261 -12.57 -0.54 18.51
CA SER A 261 -12.65 0.77 19.15
C SER A 261 -13.33 0.66 20.48
N VAL A 262 -12.94 1.52 21.42
CA VAL A 262 -13.44 1.53 22.81
C VAL A 262 -13.83 2.94 23.20
N ALA A 263 -14.97 3.07 23.88
CA ALA A 263 -15.37 4.31 24.55
C ALA A 263 -15.77 4.03 26.00
N VAL A 264 -15.52 4.99 26.89
CA VAL A 264 -15.97 4.95 28.27
C VAL A 264 -16.94 6.09 28.49
N LEU A 265 -18.12 5.75 29.05
CA LEU A 265 -19.17 6.68 29.37
C LEU A 265 -19.34 6.80 30.90
N SER A 266 -19.67 7.99 31.35
CA SER A 266 -20.30 8.23 32.65
C SER A 266 -21.80 8.43 32.47
N VAL A 267 -22.60 7.69 33.20
CA VAL A 267 -24.06 7.61 33.06
C VAL A 267 -24.73 7.60 34.43
N ARG A 268 -26.04 7.80 34.45
CA ARG A 268 -26.84 7.56 35.69
C ARG A 268 -26.99 6.06 35.88
N SER A 269 -26.88 5.59 37.10
CA SER A 269 -27.09 4.16 37.44
C SER A 269 -28.49 3.64 37.05
N GLU A 270 -29.51 4.51 37.13
CA GLU A 270 -30.88 4.19 36.69
C GLU A 270 -31.03 3.92 35.19
N ASP A 271 -30.17 4.51 34.35
CA ASP A 271 -30.22 4.39 32.89
C ASP A 271 -29.38 3.20 32.37
N VAL A 272 -28.51 2.61 33.19
CA VAL A 272 -27.56 1.53 32.77
C VAL A 272 -28.30 0.37 32.12
N ALA A 273 -29.37 -0.13 32.69
CA ALA A 273 -30.11 -1.27 32.16
C ALA A 273 -30.73 -0.96 30.77
N ALA A 274 -31.27 0.26 30.63
CA ALA A 274 -31.88 0.70 29.37
C ALA A 274 -30.83 0.92 28.27
N ILE A 275 -29.68 1.51 28.59
CA ILE A 275 -28.56 1.68 27.66
C ILE A 275 -28.02 0.32 27.21
N LYS A 276 -27.82 -0.64 28.12
CA LYS A 276 -27.43 -2.01 27.76
C LYS A 276 -28.44 -2.70 26.86
N ALA A 277 -29.74 -2.49 27.07
CA ALA A 277 -30.79 -3.04 26.21
C ALA A 277 -30.76 -2.39 24.80
N LEU A 278 -30.54 -1.08 24.70
CA LEU A 278 -30.35 -0.37 23.43
C LEU A 278 -29.12 -0.91 22.68
N LEU A 279 -28.01 -1.08 23.37
CA LEU A 279 -26.76 -1.63 22.78
C LEU A 279 -26.96 -3.05 22.25
N ALA A 280 -27.66 -3.92 22.99
CA ALA A 280 -27.98 -5.29 22.56
C ALA A 280 -28.94 -5.32 21.34
N TYR A 281 -29.81 -4.34 21.21
CA TYR A 281 -30.65 -4.16 20.02
C TYR A 281 -29.82 -3.69 18.83
N GLN A 282 -29.01 -2.67 19.01
CA GLN A 282 -28.13 -2.11 17.96
C GLN A 282 -27.11 -3.13 17.46
N GLU A 283 -26.52 -3.93 18.35
CA GLU A 283 -25.60 -4.99 17.95
C GLU A 283 -26.21 -5.90 16.89
N LYS A 284 -27.47 -6.31 17.05
CA LYS A 284 -28.17 -7.14 16.04
C LYS A 284 -28.39 -6.39 14.73
N GLN A 285 -28.64 -5.08 14.78
CA GLN A 285 -28.81 -4.27 13.56
C GLN A 285 -27.48 -4.19 12.80
N TYR A 286 -26.37 -3.93 13.48
CA TYR A 286 -25.05 -3.88 12.85
C TYR A 286 -24.56 -5.25 12.40
N GLN A 287 -24.86 -6.33 13.14
CA GLN A 287 -24.58 -7.70 12.67
C GLN A 287 -25.33 -8.03 11.38
N HIS A 288 -26.54 -7.54 11.22
CA HIS A 288 -27.29 -7.68 9.97
C HIS A 288 -26.75 -6.78 8.85
N GLU A 289 -26.39 -5.52 9.16
CA GLU A 289 -25.80 -4.57 8.19
C GLU A 289 -24.50 -5.10 7.60
N TYR A 290 -23.66 -5.75 8.44
CA TYR A 290 -22.33 -6.25 8.06
C TYR A 290 -22.24 -7.78 8.00
N GLU A 291 -23.35 -8.50 7.86
CA GLU A 291 -23.39 -9.98 7.94
C GLU A 291 -22.45 -10.69 6.96
N VAL A 292 -22.20 -10.10 5.79
CA VAL A 292 -21.32 -10.65 4.74
C VAL A 292 -19.87 -10.23 4.98
N ALA A 293 -19.64 -8.95 5.22
CA ALA A 293 -18.28 -8.39 5.33
C ALA A 293 -17.63 -8.73 6.68
N ASP A 294 -18.37 -8.56 7.79
CA ASP A 294 -17.88 -8.71 9.16
C ASP A 294 -18.84 -9.52 10.05
N PRO A 295 -19.04 -10.83 9.78
CA PRO A 295 -19.98 -11.66 10.54
C PRO A 295 -19.61 -11.85 12.01
N GLY A 296 -18.40 -11.48 12.40
CA GLY A 296 -17.90 -11.53 13.78
C GLY A 296 -18.15 -10.27 14.62
N LEU A 297 -18.82 -9.23 14.04
CA LEU A 297 -19.09 -7.98 14.73
C LEU A 297 -19.83 -8.22 16.04
N LYS A 298 -19.32 -7.63 17.11
CA LYS A 298 -19.95 -7.70 18.44
C LYS A 298 -19.62 -6.46 19.26
N PHE A 299 -20.52 -6.18 20.22
CA PHE A 299 -20.32 -5.18 21.25
C PHE A 299 -20.00 -5.87 22.58
N VAL A 300 -18.92 -5.46 23.23
CA VAL A 300 -18.60 -5.87 24.60
C VAL A 300 -18.90 -4.68 25.49
N VAL A 301 -19.85 -4.86 26.41
CA VAL A 301 -20.30 -3.79 27.32
C VAL A 301 -20.01 -4.23 28.76
N GLU A 302 -19.16 -3.45 29.43
CA GLU A 302 -18.70 -3.76 30.78
C GLU A 302 -18.99 -2.61 31.75
N ASP A 303 -19.36 -2.94 32.97
CA ASP A 303 -19.44 -1.97 34.06
C ASP A 303 -18.00 -1.65 34.51
N VAL A 304 -17.66 -0.39 34.56
CA VAL A 304 -16.36 0.12 35.01
C VAL A 304 -16.50 1.13 36.14
N ALA A 305 -15.40 1.48 36.77
CA ALA A 305 -15.44 2.55 37.77
C ALA A 305 -15.98 3.83 37.13
N THR A 306 -16.84 4.56 37.88
CA THR A 306 -17.37 5.84 37.42
C THR A 306 -16.22 6.81 37.14
N PRO A 307 -16.11 7.34 35.91
CA PRO A 307 -15.09 8.33 35.59
C PRO A 307 -15.23 9.59 36.47
N GLU A 308 -14.11 10.06 37.02
CA GLU A 308 -14.10 11.33 37.78
C GLU A 308 -14.04 12.54 36.82
N VAL A 309 -13.45 12.33 35.66
CA VAL A 309 -13.23 13.34 34.63
C VAL A 309 -13.74 12.82 33.28
N VAL A 310 -14.41 13.69 32.56
CA VAL A 310 -15.00 13.40 31.23
C VAL A 310 -14.55 14.44 30.21
N TYR A 311 -14.77 14.18 28.92
CA TYR A 311 -14.60 15.23 27.92
C TYR A 311 -15.64 16.33 28.15
N ALA A 312 -15.23 17.59 27.93
CA ALA A 312 -16.19 18.69 27.85
C ALA A 312 -17.15 18.47 26.65
N ASP A 313 -18.34 19.09 26.77
CA ASP A 313 -19.35 18.94 25.71
C ASP A 313 -18.86 19.33 24.32
N ASP A 314 -18.10 20.43 24.20
CA ASP A 314 -17.53 20.89 22.94
C ASP A 314 -16.57 19.83 22.31
N THR A 315 -15.75 19.17 23.12
CA THR A 315 -14.84 18.09 22.66
C THR A 315 -15.65 16.88 22.19
N THR A 316 -16.65 16.47 22.97
CA THR A 316 -17.53 15.33 22.65
C THR A 316 -18.33 15.59 21.39
N GLU A 317 -18.94 16.77 21.26
CA GLU A 317 -19.73 17.17 20.10
C GLU A 317 -18.88 17.21 18.83
N ALA A 318 -17.68 17.82 18.90
CA ALA A 318 -16.77 17.89 17.78
C ALA A 318 -16.32 16.49 17.30
N LEU A 319 -15.95 15.59 18.24
CA LEU A 319 -15.55 14.22 17.92
C LEU A 319 -16.67 13.45 17.22
N ILE A 320 -17.83 13.37 17.87
CA ILE A 320 -18.96 12.57 17.37
C ILE A 320 -19.46 13.14 16.05
N THR A 321 -19.64 14.46 15.95
CA THR A 321 -20.13 15.10 14.73
C THR A 321 -19.15 14.93 13.59
N TYR A 322 -17.84 15.07 13.84
CA TYR A 322 -16.85 14.91 12.79
C TYR A 322 -16.88 13.48 12.21
N ILE A 323 -16.75 12.46 13.05
CA ILE A 323 -16.70 11.05 12.57
C ILE A 323 -18.06 10.64 11.94
N TYR A 324 -19.18 11.11 12.50
CA TYR A 324 -20.52 10.78 12.00
C TYR A 324 -20.77 11.36 10.60
N LEU A 325 -20.33 12.59 10.32
CA LEU A 325 -20.49 13.27 9.04
C LEU A 325 -19.39 12.97 8.04
N ALA A 326 -18.21 12.61 8.51
CA ALA A 326 -17.12 12.17 7.64
C ALA A 326 -17.50 10.81 7.04
N GLN A 327 -17.72 10.79 5.72
CA GLN A 327 -17.94 9.53 5.02
C GLN A 327 -16.66 8.70 5.11
N ASP A 328 -16.80 7.39 5.35
CA ASP A 328 -15.71 6.40 5.38
C ASP A 328 -15.86 5.39 4.25
N GLY A 329 -14.77 4.80 3.78
CA GLY A 329 -14.78 3.76 2.77
C GLY A 329 -14.72 4.29 1.33
N VAL A 330 -15.41 3.62 0.42
CA VAL A 330 -15.40 3.91 -1.02
C VAL A 330 -16.25 5.13 -1.36
N HIS A 331 -15.66 6.11 -2.05
CA HIS A 331 -16.36 7.31 -2.56
C HIS A 331 -16.70 7.21 -4.04
N SER A 332 -15.82 6.62 -4.84
CA SER A 332 -16.05 6.40 -6.26
C SER A 332 -15.32 5.16 -6.78
N VAL A 333 -15.86 4.59 -7.85
CA VAL A 333 -15.25 3.51 -8.62
C VAL A 333 -14.79 4.02 -9.98
N SER A 334 -13.77 3.40 -10.53
CA SER A 334 -13.22 3.77 -11.83
C SER A 334 -14.27 3.59 -12.93
N LYS A 335 -14.32 4.55 -13.85
CA LYS A 335 -15.18 4.50 -15.04
C LYS A 335 -14.49 3.82 -16.22
N SER A 336 -13.18 3.61 -16.12
CA SER A 336 -12.34 3.08 -17.20
C SER A 336 -11.91 1.64 -16.93
N ILE A 337 -11.65 1.28 -15.68
CA ILE A 337 -11.22 -0.06 -15.27
C ILE A 337 -12.34 -0.68 -14.40
N PRO A 338 -12.96 -1.78 -14.83
CA PRO A 338 -14.04 -2.42 -14.06
C PRO A 338 -13.57 -2.86 -12.65
N ASN A 339 -14.46 -2.75 -11.68
CA ASN A 339 -14.29 -3.19 -10.29
C ASN A 339 -13.15 -2.51 -9.50
N LEU A 340 -12.48 -1.51 -10.07
CA LEU A 340 -11.46 -0.74 -9.39
C LEU A 340 -12.08 0.38 -8.56
N VAL A 341 -11.70 0.47 -7.27
CA VAL A 341 -11.95 1.68 -6.47
C VAL A 341 -11.07 2.81 -6.99
N GLU A 342 -11.69 3.95 -7.33
CA GLU A 342 -10.97 5.15 -7.74
C GLU A 342 -10.57 6.00 -6.54
N THR A 343 -11.52 6.29 -5.65
CA THR A 343 -11.33 7.19 -4.50
C THR A 343 -11.93 6.59 -3.24
N SER A 344 -11.17 6.58 -2.16
CA SER A 344 -11.60 6.13 -0.84
C SER A 344 -10.94 6.91 0.28
N ASN A 345 -11.49 6.79 1.48
CA ASN A 345 -10.79 7.14 2.71
C ASN A 345 -11.05 6.09 3.80
N ASN A 346 -10.24 6.16 4.85
CA ASN A 346 -10.34 5.34 6.04
C ASN A 346 -10.14 6.24 7.27
N ILE A 347 -11.13 6.31 8.15
CA ILE A 347 -11.01 6.93 9.47
C ILE A 347 -10.21 5.99 10.35
N ALA A 348 -8.89 6.06 10.23
CA ALA A 348 -7.98 5.00 10.65
C ALA A 348 -7.73 4.95 12.14
N ILE A 349 -7.50 6.11 12.75
CA ILE A 349 -7.07 6.18 14.16
C ILE A 349 -7.84 7.31 14.86
N VAL A 350 -8.30 7.03 16.06
CA VAL A 350 -8.74 8.03 17.03
C VAL A 350 -7.95 7.79 18.30
N ARG A 351 -7.23 8.81 18.76
CA ARG A 351 -6.40 8.71 19.95
C ARG A 351 -6.29 10.02 20.71
N GLU A 352 -6.08 9.92 22.01
CA GLU A 352 -5.73 11.06 22.85
C GLU A 352 -4.22 11.36 22.76
N ASN A 353 -3.89 12.62 22.60
CA ASN A 353 -2.58 13.19 22.84
C ASN A 353 -2.65 14.10 24.08
N ALA A 354 -1.52 14.72 24.48
CA ALA A 354 -1.47 15.52 25.70
C ALA A 354 -2.51 16.67 25.77
N HIS A 355 -2.86 17.26 24.62
CA HIS A 355 -3.75 18.43 24.54
C HIS A 355 -4.83 18.33 23.46
N THR A 356 -4.83 17.25 22.69
CA THR A 356 -5.74 17.06 21.57
C THR A 356 -6.26 15.63 21.53
N LEU A 357 -7.49 15.49 21.06
CA LEU A 357 -8.03 14.25 20.54
C LEU A 357 -7.79 14.27 19.02
N GLU A 358 -6.96 13.35 18.54
CA GLU A 358 -6.54 13.29 17.16
C GLU A 358 -7.34 12.24 16.38
N ILE A 359 -7.83 12.62 15.20
CA ILE A 359 -8.41 11.69 14.23
C ILE A 359 -7.47 11.66 13.01
N VAL A 360 -6.96 10.48 12.66
CA VAL A 360 -6.13 10.29 11.47
C VAL A 360 -6.95 9.63 10.38
N ILE A 361 -7.02 10.28 9.23
CA ILE A 361 -7.75 9.81 8.06
C ILE A 361 -6.76 9.55 6.92
N SER A 362 -6.73 8.35 6.39
CA SER A 362 -5.98 8.00 5.19
C SER A 362 -6.87 8.16 3.97
N ILE A 363 -6.44 8.91 2.97
CA ILE A 363 -7.17 9.20 1.74
C ILE A 363 -6.38 8.66 0.56
N ARG A 364 -7.06 7.99 -0.38
CA ARG A 364 -6.46 7.44 -1.59
C ARG A 364 -7.30 7.76 -2.81
N SER A 365 -6.65 8.03 -3.94
CA SER A 365 -7.32 8.13 -5.24
C SER A 365 -6.34 7.90 -6.37
N SER A 366 -6.78 7.19 -7.41
CA SER A 366 -6.07 7.12 -8.69
C SER A 366 -6.31 8.34 -9.58
N ASN A 367 -7.05 9.35 -9.10
CA ASN A 367 -7.27 10.64 -9.75
C ASN A 367 -6.86 11.78 -8.81
N SER A 368 -5.88 12.57 -9.23
CA SER A 368 -5.28 13.62 -8.39
C SER A 368 -6.28 14.71 -8.00
N ASN A 369 -7.22 15.08 -8.88
CA ASN A 369 -8.23 16.07 -8.58
C ASN A 369 -9.26 15.54 -7.56
N SER A 370 -9.64 14.27 -7.65
CA SER A 370 -10.52 13.60 -6.69
C SER A 370 -9.87 13.47 -5.31
N LEU A 371 -8.55 13.14 -5.27
CA LEU A 371 -7.76 13.12 -4.04
C LEU A 371 -7.79 14.49 -3.35
N GLU A 372 -7.49 15.53 -4.11
CA GLU A 372 -7.47 16.91 -3.60
C GLU A 372 -8.86 17.38 -3.13
N PHE A 373 -9.91 17.05 -3.87
CA PHE A 373 -11.29 17.37 -3.50
C PHE A 373 -11.68 16.71 -2.16
N LEU A 374 -11.42 15.40 -2.01
CA LEU A 374 -11.76 14.68 -0.80
C LEU A 374 -10.95 15.17 0.41
N THR A 375 -9.66 15.44 0.22
CA THR A 375 -8.79 16.05 1.24
C THR A 375 -9.37 17.38 1.73
N LYS A 376 -9.71 18.28 0.81
CA LYS A 376 -10.33 19.59 1.14
C LYS A 376 -11.68 19.42 1.83
N LYS A 377 -12.49 18.43 1.42
CA LYS A 377 -13.79 18.13 2.07
C LYS A 377 -13.60 17.76 3.54
N MET A 378 -12.62 16.87 3.87
CA MET A 378 -12.33 16.49 5.24
C MET A 378 -11.81 17.68 6.08
N MET A 379 -10.93 18.49 5.51
CA MET A 379 -10.42 19.69 6.18
C MET A 379 -11.51 20.75 6.36
N LEU A 380 -12.42 20.92 5.40
CA LEU A 380 -13.52 21.85 5.49
C LEU A 380 -14.53 21.46 6.58
N LEU A 381 -14.79 20.16 6.74
CA LEU A 381 -15.62 19.65 7.83
C LEU A 381 -15.03 20.01 9.20
N ALA A 382 -13.72 19.80 9.39
CA ALA A 382 -13.02 20.21 10.62
C ALA A 382 -13.16 21.72 10.87
N LYS A 383 -12.91 22.54 9.84
CA LYS A 383 -13.09 23.99 9.94
C LYS A 383 -14.51 24.42 10.30
N ALA A 384 -15.54 23.72 9.77
CA ALA A 384 -16.93 24.02 10.07
C ALA A 384 -17.29 23.75 11.52
N LEU A 385 -16.59 22.78 12.15
CA LEU A 385 -16.72 22.43 13.58
C LEU A 385 -15.80 23.26 14.49
N GLY A 386 -15.04 24.22 13.93
CA GLY A 386 -14.12 25.05 14.71
C GLY A 386 -12.85 24.34 15.17
N VAL A 387 -12.54 23.16 14.63
CA VAL A 387 -11.33 22.40 14.98
C VAL A 387 -10.27 22.50 13.88
N SER A 388 -9.00 22.26 14.24
CA SER A 388 -7.89 22.32 13.27
C SER A 388 -7.74 21.02 12.53
N ALA A 389 -7.28 21.11 11.27
CA ALA A 389 -6.91 19.96 10.47
C ALA A 389 -5.69 20.30 9.61
N GLU A 390 -4.80 19.33 9.45
CA GLU A 390 -3.64 19.46 8.60
C GLU A 390 -3.49 18.25 7.67
N ARG A 391 -2.98 18.51 6.47
CA ARG A 391 -2.58 17.46 5.54
C ARG A 391 -1.13 17.10 5.79
N THR A 392 -0.83 15.81 5.89
CA THR A 392 0.53 15.31 6.04
C THR A 392 0.81 14.19 5.04
N GLY A 393 2.10 13.98 4.77
CA GLY A 393 2.56 12.99 3.82
C GLY A 393 2.01 13.26 2.42
N GLY A 394 2.09 12.27 1.59
CA GLY A 394 1.48 12.30 0.27
C GLY A 394 2.44 11.81 -0.81
N TYR A 395 1.88 11.03 -1.69
CA TYR A 395 2.52 10.58 -2.92
C TYR A 395 1.51 10.71 -4.06
N PRO A 396 1.98 11.05 -5.27
CA PRO A 396 1.10 11.26 -6.42
C PRO A 396 0.50 9.95 -6.92
N ALA A 397 -0.63 10.05 -7.62
CA ALA A 397 -1.20 8.94 -8.36
C ALA A 397 -0.43 8.72 -9.67
N TRP A 398 -0.36 7.47 -10.09
CA TRP A 398 -0.16 7.14 -11.49
C TRP A 398 -1.53 7.00 -12.14
N GLU A 399 -2.00 8.11 -12.74
CA GLU A 399 -3.30 8.14 -13.39
C GLU A 399 -3.30 7.27 -14.66
N TYR A 400 -4.43 6.61 -14.94
CA TYR A 400 -4.59 5.78 -16.14
C TYR A 400 -4.50 6.62 -17.42
N ASP A 401 -3.51 6.34 -18.26
CA ASP A 401 -3.30 6.97 -19.56
C ASP A 401 -4.04 6.19 -20.65
N LYS A 402 -5.32 6.52 -20.83
CA LYS A 402 -6.15 5.88 -21.84
C LYS A 402 -5.67 6.23 -23.25
N GLY A 403 -5.12 5.26 -23.95
CA GLY A 403 -4.55 5.41 -25.29
C GLY A 403 -3.02 5.42 -25.31
N SER A 404 -2.41 4.95 -24.22
CA SER A 404 -0.98 4.68 -24.15
C SER A 404 -0.55 3.72 -25.27
N LYS A 405 0.39 4.16 -26.10
CA LYS A 405 0.97 3.33 -27.15
C LYS A 405 1.79 2.17 -26.55
N LEU A 406 2.44 2.41 -25.41
CA LEU A 406 3.15 1.36 -24.68
C LEU A 406 2.19 0.25 -24.25
N GLU A 407 1.04 0.60 -23.65
CA GLU A 407 0.02 -0.37 -23.24
C GLU A 407 -0.51 -1.14 -24.45
N GLU A 408 -0.88 -0.45 -25.54
CA GLU A 408 -1.40 -1.08 -26.75
C GLU A 408 -0.40 -2.11 -27.31
N GLN A 409 0.87 -1.73 -27.47
CA GLN A 409 1.93 -2.60 -28.00
C GLN A 409 2.22 -3.77 -27.05
N ALA A 410 2.27 -3.52 -25.75
CA ALA A 410 2.53 -4.54 -24.74
C ALA A 410 1.42 -5.59 -24.71
N ILE A 411 0.16 -5.16 -24.64
CA ILE A 411 -1.01 -6.07 -24.57
C ILE A 411 -1.17 -6.85 -25.87
N SER A 412 -0.99 -6.20 -27.03
CA SER A 412 -1.06 -6.88 -28.33
C SER A 412 0.01 -7.97 -28.44
N LEU A 413 1.26 -7.64 -28.09
CA LEU A 413 2.35 -8.62 -28.12
C LEU A 413 2.10 -9.78 -27.15
N HIS A 414 1.64 -9.49 -25.93
CA HIS A 414 1.35 -10.53 -24.96
C HIS A 414 0.32 -11.52 -25.51
N ASN A 415 -0.80 -11.01 -26.06
CA ASN A 415 -1.87 -11.84 -26.63
C ASN A 415 -1.46 -12.59 -27.91
N GLU A 416 -0.37 -12.15 -28.59
CA GLU A 416 0.24 -12.90 -29.67
C GLU A 416 1.10 -14.08 -29.16
N MET A 417 1.74 -13.90 -28.00
CA MET A 417 2.71 -14.88 -27.46
C MET A 417 2.08 -15.94 -26.57
N PHE A 418 0.98 -15.61 -25.87
CA PHE A 418 0.40 -16.48 -24.85
C PHE A 418 -1.08 -16.75 -25.12
N GLU A 419 -1.52 -17.97 -24.77
CA GLU A 419 -2.95 -18.35 -24.86
C GLU A 419 -3.81 -17.65 -23.80
N THR A 420 -3.22 -17.39 -22.62
CA THR A 420 -3.90 -16.64 -21.56
C THR A 420 -3.90 -15.16 -21.93
N PRO A 421 -5.08 -14.51 -22.01
CA PRO A 421 -5.14 -13.10 -22.37
C PRO A 421 -4.52 -12.22 -21.28
N ALA A 422 -3.94 -11.10 -21.70
CA ALA A 422 -3.47 -10.08 -20.77
C ALA A 422 -4.64 -9.52 -19.95
N ASN A 423 -4.44 -9.41 -18.64
CA ASN A 423 -5.36 -8.77 -17.71
C ASN A 423 -4.85 -7.37 -17.36
N VAL A 424 -5.55 -6.33 -17.86
CA VAL A 424 -5.19 -4.95 -17.55
C VAL A 424 -5.88 -4.53 -16.26
N ASN A 425 -5.09 -4.16 -15.27
CA ASN A 425 -5.59 -3.80 -13.94
C ASN A 425 -4.95 -2.51 -13.41
N ALA A 426 -5.38 -2.12 -12.23
CA ALA A 426 -4.80 -1.03 -11.45
C ALA A 426 -4.88 -1.35 -9.97
N VAL A 427 -3.98 -0.77 -9.19
CA VAL A 427 -3.88 -1.03 -7.76
C VAL A 427 -4.37 0.19 -6.97
N HIS A 428 -5.27 -0.02 -6.02
CA HIS A 428 -5.74 1.04 -5.12
C HIS A 428 -4.78 1.21 -3.92
N ALA A 429 -3.49 1.16 -4.19
CA ALA A 429 -2.38 1.39 -3.27
C ALA A 429 -1.31 2.23 -3.97
N GLY A 430 -0.29 2.68 -3.24
CA GLY A 430 0.87 3.36 -3.81
C GLY A 430 1.80 2.36 -4.49
N LEU A 431 2.41 2.78 -5.59
CA LEU A 431 3.52 2.11 -6.26
C LEU A 431 4.57 3.17 -6.61
N GLU A 432 5.83 2.79 -6.77
CA GLU A 432 6.89 3.69 -7.20
C GLU A 432 6.57 4.39 -8.52
N CYS A 433 5.80 3.74 -9.41
CA CYS A 433 5.30 4.35 -10.65
C CYS A 433 4.53 5.65 -10.42
N GLY A 434 3.82 5.79 -9.28
CA GLY A 434 3.16 7.03 -8.90
C GLY A 434 4.16 8.16 -8.67
N LEU A 435 5.23 7.90 -7.91
CA LEU A 435 6.31 8.86 -7.66
C LEU A 435 7.08 9.19 -8.94
N LEU A 436 7.43 8.17 -9.69
CA LEU A 436 8.13 8.32 -10.97
C LEU A 436 7.30 9.14 -11.97
N LYS A 437 5.97 8.98 -12.00
CA LYS A 437 5.08 9.80 -12.84
C LYS A 437 5.17 11.29 -12.49
N GLY A 438 5.41 11.63 -11.23
CA GLY A 438 5.62 13.01 -10.77
C GLY A 438 6.84 13.69 -11.41
N ILE A 439 7.93 12.96 -11.64
CA ILE A 439 9.18 13.46 -12.25
C ILE A 439 9.29 13.14 -13.76
N LEU A 440 8.47 12.23 -14.25
CA LEU A 440 8.41 11.76 -15.65
C LEU A 440 7.00 11.97 -16.23
N PRO A 441 6.45 13.20 -16.27
CA PRO A 441 5.05 13.45 -16.59
C PRO A 441 4.64 12.99 -18.00
N ASN A 442 5.56 12.97 -18.94
CA ASN A 442 5.31 12.62 -20.34
C ASN A 442 5.64 11.15 -20.67
N THR A 443 6.27 10.41 -19.77
CA THR A 443 6.64 9.01 -19.94
C THR A 443 5.41 8.12 -19.80
N GLN A 444 5.16 7.25 -20.78
CA GLN A 444 4.14 6.21 -20.67
C GLN A 444 4.69 5.05 -19.83
N MET A 445 3.87 4.50 -18.96
CA MET A 445 4.32 3.50 -17.98
C MET A 445 3.44 2.27 -18.00
N ILE A 446 4.04 1.11 -17.72
CA ILE A 446 3.36 -0.18 -17.53
C ILE A 446 4.15 -1.00 -16.52
N SER A 447 3.45 -1.78 -15.69
CA SER A 447 4.09 -2.74 -14.78
C SER A 447 3.60 -4.15 -15.08
N PHE A 448 4.51 -5.11 -15.07
CA PHE A 448 4.24 -6.54 -15.13
C PHE A 448 5.39 -7.32 -14.47
N GLY A 449 5.16 -8.59 -14.15
CA GLY A 449 6.20 -9.41 -13.51
C GLY A 449 5.80 -10.87 -13.35
N PRO A 450 6.67 -11.70 -12.76
CA PRO A 450 6.43 -13.13 -12.58
C PRO A 450 5.46 -13.39 -11.42
N THR A 451 4.90 -14.60 -11.37
CA THR A 451 4.04 -15.00 -10.25
C THR A 451 4.86 -15.23 -8.98
N ILE A 452 4.63 -14.37 -8.00
CA ILE A 452 5.14 -14.43 -6.63
C ILE A 452 3.96 -14.67 -5.69
N VAL A 453 4.06 -15.61 -4.79
CA VAL A 453 2.99 -15.95 -3.84
C VAL A 453 3.46 -15.73 -2.43
N SER A 454 2.60 -15.14 -1.62
CA SER A 454 2.86 -14.80 -0.22
C SER A 454 4.12 -13.93 -0.03
N PRO A 455 4.31 -12.83 -0.80
CA PRO A 455 5.40 -11.90 -0.53
C PRO A 455 5.34 -11.42 0.93
N HIS A 456 6.43 -10.90 1.45
CA HIS A 456 6.55 -10.37 2.82
C HIS A 456 6.29 -11.41 3.93
N THR A 457 6.33 -12.71 3.60
CA THR A 457 6.16 -13.79 4.59
C THR A 457 7.24 -14.85 4.44
N PRO A 458 7.49 -15.68 5.48
CA PRO A 458 8.45 -16.80 5.39
C PRO A 458 8.04 -17.93 4.42
N THR A 459 6.85 -17.82 3.82
CA THR A 459 6.32 -18.75 2.81
C THR A 459 6.38 -18.18 1.39
N GLU A 460 7.04 -17.06 1.20
CA GLU A 460 7.26 -16.44 -0.10
C GLU A 460 7.90 -17.44 -1.07
N ARG A 461 7.35 -17.49 -2.27
CA ARG A 461 7.85 -18.34 -3.36
C ARG A 461 7.56 -17.72 -4.72
N VAL A 462 8.44 -17.94 -5.67
CA VAL A 462 8.30 -17.52 -7.07
C VAL A 462 8.10 -18.71 -8.00
N HIS A 463 7.19 -18.59 -8.96
CA HIS A 463 6.89 -19.62 -9.95
C HIS A 463 7.90 -19.55 -11.09
N LEU A 464 8.77 -20.54 -11.23
CA LEU A 464 9.88 -20.54 -12.17
C LEU A 464 9.43 -20.49 -13.65
N PRO A 465 8.40 -21.22 -14.10
CA PRO A 465 7.87 -21.07 -15.45
C PRO A 465 7.42 -19.64 -15.77
N SER A 466 6.81 -18.93 -14.80
CA SER A 466 6.43 -17.53 -15.01
C SER A 466 7.63 -16.60 -15.15
N VAL A 467 8.74 -16.89 -14.45
CA VAL A 467 10.01 -16.15 -14.64
C VAL A 467 10.51 -16.30 -16.07
N GLU A 468 10.49 -17.53 -16.63
CA GLU A 468 10.85 -17.77 -18.03
C GLU A 468 9.95 -16.99 -18.99
N ASN A 469 8.64 -17.10 -18.83
CA ASN A 469 7.67 -16.46 -19.70
C ASN A 469 7.80 -14.93 -19.68
N VAL A 470 7.90 -14.33 -18.49
CA VAL A 470 8.03 -12.88 -18.33
C VAL A 470 9.36 -12.37 -18.90
N TYR A 471 10.45 -13.10 -18.70
CA TYR A 471 11.74 -12.71 -19.25
C TYR A 471 11.75 -12.78 -20.79
N VAL A 472 11.20 -13.84 -21.39
CA VAL A 472 11.05 -13.97 -22.85
C VAL A 472 10.15 -12.88 -23.41
N TYR A 473 9.04 -12.60 -22.73
CA TYR A 473 8.13 -11.53 -23.11
C TYR A 473 8.81 -10.15 -23.04
N LEU A 474 9.52 -9.83 -21.94
CA LEU A 474 10.25 -8.58 -21.81
C LEU A 474 11.25 -8.38 -22.93
N LYS A 475 12.03 -9.41 -23.29
CA LYS A 475 12.97 -9.36 -24.41
C LYS A 475 12.28 -9.09 -25.75
N ALA A 476 11.16 -9.74 -26.00
CA ALA A 476 10.37 -9.55 -27.22
C ALA A 476 9.77 -8.14 -27.28
N LEU A 477 9.28 -7.63 -26.15
CA LEU A 477 8.73 -6.28 -26.05
C LEU A 477 9.79 -5.23 -26.35
N LEU A 478 10.96 -5.29 -25.73
CA LEU A 478 12.07 -4.36 -25.98
C LEU A 478 12.49 -4.29 -27.46
N ALA A 479 12.46 -5.43 -28.16
CA ALA A 479 12.77 -5.49 -29.59
C ALA A 479 11.67 -4.92 -30.51
N LYS A 480 10.41 -4.95 -30.05
CA LYS A 480 9.25 -4.52 -30.85
C LYS A 480 8.79 -3.08 -30.62
N LEU A 481 9.09 -2.44 -29.48
CA LEU A 481 8.66 -1.10 -29.15
C LEU A 481 8.99 -0.05 -30.23
N GLN A 482 7.95 0.73 -30.62
CA GLN A 482 8.01 1.72 -31.70
C GLN A 482 7.50 3.09 -31.26
#